data_0498ac09428e816fe0522249f6e40a2d
#
_entry.id   0498ac09428e816fe0522249f6e40a2d
#
_cell.length_a   1.000
_cell.length_b   1.000
_cell.length_c   1.000
_cell.angle_alpha   90.00
_cell.angle_beta   90.00
_cell.angle_gamma   90.00
#
_symmetry.space_group_name_H-M   'P 1'
#
loop_
_entity.id
_entity.type
_entity.pdbx_description
1 polymer ?
#
loop_
_entity_poly.entity_id
_entity_poly.type
_entity_poly.pdbx_seq_one_letter_code
_entity_poly.pdbx_strand_id
1 'polypeptide(L)'
;MAKTTTKTTGKTKAVMPVEKRKASGHMDRRMAVCRLVGNADDVLIIGGIAGAKDDAMAAAGGDVPHVYALGGAMGAASAMGLGLALAQPKRRVFVVTGEGELLMSSGTLATIGVLNPPNLSLIIVDNEHYGETGYQLSHTARGVDLTKIAEGSGIKATRMVNKESELDDAARMLRQSNGTSFVVVKVAPTDPERVPHSRDGNWQRQRFVRAVAAWKK
;
A
#
# COMPACT_ATOMS: atom_id res chain seq x y z
N MET A 1 34.47 -7.73 -56.42
CA MET A 1 33.43 -7.99 -55.41
C MET A 1 33.78 -7.22 -54.15
N ALA A 2 33.16 -6.06 -53.93
CA ALA A 2 33.40 -5.21 -52.75
C ALA A 2 32.36 -5.55 -51.68
N LYS A 3 32.82 -5.94 -50.47
CA LYS A 3 31.94 -6.18 -49.32
C LYS A 3 31.67 -4.84 -48.63
N THR A 4 30.45 -4.37 -48.75
CA THR A 4 29.95 -3.19 -48.02
C THR A 4 29.58 -3.62 -46.61
N THR A 5 30.36 -3.18 -45.63
CA THR A 5 30.07 -3.40 -44.21
C THR A 5 29.23 -2.22 -43.71
N THR A 6 27.94 -2.42 -43.48
CA THR A 6 27.06 -1.42 -42.91
C THR A 6 27.26 -1.41 -41.37
N LYS A 7 27.90 -0.35 -40.86
CA LYS A 7 27.99 -0.08 -39.43
C LYS A 7 26.66 0.50 -38.96
N THR A 8 25.87 -0.29 -38.26
CA THR A 8 24.69 0.18 -37.54
C THR A 8 25.14 0.84 -36.23
N THR A 9 25.23 2.15 -36.20
CA THR A 9 25.44 2.93 -34.96
C THR A 9 24.11 3.00 -34.19
N GLY A 10 23.89 2.05 -33.27
CA GLY A 10 22.82 2.14 -32.31
C GLY A 10 23.06 3.34 -31.36
N LYS A 11 22.32 4.42 -31.58
CA LYS A 11 22.24 5.51 -30.59
C LYS A 11 21.55 4.97 -29.35
N THR A 12 22.31 4.63 -28.33
CA THR A 12 21.79 4.39 -26.97
C THR A 12 21.11 5.69 -26.54
N LYS A 13 19.79 5.68 -26.41
CA LYS A 13 19.07 6.81 -25.82
C LYS A 13 19.64 7.03 -24.42
N ALA A 14 20.22 8.20 -24.19
CA ALA A 14 20.71 8.60 -22.89
C ALA A 14 19.55 8.44 -21.89
N VAL A 15 19.77 7.64 -20.84
CA VAL A 15 18.87 7.56 -19.71
C VAL A 15 18.83 8.96 -19.11
N MET A 16 17.65 9.59 -19.14
CA MET A 16 17.45 10.92 -18.57
C MET A 16 17.93 10.91 -17.11
N PRO A 17 18.66 11.93 -16.65
CA PRO A 17 19.03 12.02 -15.23
C PRO A 17 17.79 11.94 -14.36
N VAL A 18 17.83 11.12 -13.33
CA VAL A 18 16.77 11.04 -12.32
C VAL A 18 16.71 12.41 -11.65
N GLU A 19 15.72 13.20 -12.03
CA GLU A 19 15.46 14.49 -11.41
C GLU A 19 15.10 14.23 -9.95
N LYS A 20 16.03 14.53 -9.04
CA LYS A 20 15.78 14.49 -7.59
C LYS A 20 14.81 15.64 -7.23
N ARG A 21 13.52 15.45 -7.51
CA ARG A 21 12.51 16.34 -6.97
C ARG A 21 12.47 16.16 -5.46
N LYS A 22 12.42 17.27 -4.73
CA LYS A 22 12.05 17.25 -3.30
C LYS A 22 10.65 16.64 -3.24
N ALA A 23 10.50 15.51 -2.53
CA ALA A 23 9.20 14.91 -2.30
C ALA A 23 8.25 15.92 -1.64
N SER A 24 6.99 15.89 -1.99
CA SER A 24 5.98 16.76 -1.39
C SER A 24 5.68 16.37 0.07
N GLY A 25 5.93 15.11 0.44
CA GLY A 25 5.72 14.60 1.79
C GLY A 25 6.99 14.64 2.63
N HIS A 26 6.88 15.19 3.84
CA HIS A 26 7.96 15.23 4.82
C HIS A 26 7.72 14.32 6.04
N MET A 27 6.54 13.68 6.12
CA MET A 27 6.21 12.80 7.24
C MET A 27 7.05 11.52 7.22
N ASP A 28 7.46 11.11 8.41
CA ASP A 28 7.98 9.77 8.60
C ASP A 28 6.90 8.73 8.31
N ARG A 29 7.18 7.81 7.39
CA ARG A 29 6.22 6.81 6.92
C ARG A 29 5.80 5.83 8.01
N ARG A 30 6.74 5.40 8.84
CA ARG A 30 6.52 4.46 9.94
C ARG A 30 5.60 5.06 10.99
N MET A 31 5.91 6.27 11.42
CA MET A 31 5.09 7.02 12.36
C MET A 31 3.68 7.23 11.82
N ALA A 32 3.56 7.64 10.55
CA ALA A 32 2.26 7.89 9.94
C ALA A 32 1.40 6.62 9.87
N VAL A 33 1.96 5.48 9.42
CA VAL A 33 1.24 4.21 9.35
C VAL A 33 0.86 3.72 10.74
N CYS A 34 1.76 3.80 11.74
CA CYS A 34 1.45 3.43 13.12
C CYS A 34 0.27 4.23 13.68
N ARG A 35 0.21 5.54 13.44
CA ARG A 35 -0.92 6.38 13.88
C ARG A 35 -2.22 6.06 13.15
N LEU A 36 -2.16 5.82 11.82
CA LEU A 36 -3.35 5.45 11.03
C LEU A 36 -3.91 4.07 11.43
N VAL A 37 -3.05 3.10 11.67
CA VAL A 37 -3.47 1.76 12.13
C VAL A 37 -3.99 1.81 13.57
N GLY A 38 -3.32 2.54 14.46
CA GLY A 38 -3.68 2.63 15.88
C GLY A 38 -3.58 1.27 16.59
N ASN A 39 -4.64 0.84 17.27
CA ASN A 39 -4.65 -0.50 17.89
C ASN A 39 -4.72 -1.59 16.82
N ALA A 40 -3.64 -2.33 16.64
CA ALA A 40 -3.56 -3.38 15.63
C ALA A 40 -4.15 -4.72 16.10
N ASP A 41 -4.35 -4.91 17.40
CA ASP A 41 -4.85 -6.19 17.96
C ASP A 41 -6.31 -6.49 17.62
N ASP A 42 -7.06 -5.49 17.17
CA ASP A 42 -8.48 -5.63 16.82
C ASP A 42 -8.75 -5.64 15.31
N VAL A 43 -7.70 -5.69 14.49
CA VAL A 43 -7.81 -5.68 13.01
C VAL A 43 -7.00 -6.81 12.36
N LEU A 44 -7.44 -7.26 11.19
CA LEU A 44 -6.63 -8.09 10.30
C LEU A 44 -5.90 -7.16 9.33
N ILE A 45 -4.62 -7.37 9.10
CA ILE A 45 -3.83 -6.50 8.23
C ILE A 45 -3.26 -7.27 7.04
N ILE A 46 -3.47 -6.74 5.84
CA ILE A 46 -2.75 -7.14 4.63
C ILE A 46 -1.69 -6.07 4.35
N GLY A 47 -0.44 -6.42 4.52
CA GLY A 47 0.69 -5.59 4.11
C GLY A 47 1.07 -5.86 2.67
N GLY A 48 1.20 -4.82 1.86
CA GLY A 48 1.66 -4.88 0.47
C GLY A 48 3.12 -5.33 0.38
N ILE A 49 3.76 -4.99 -0.72
CA ILE A 49 5.18 -5.31 -0.91
C ILE A 49 6.09 -4.19 -0.34
N ALA A 50 7.39 -4.45 -0.35
CA ALA A 50 8.43 -3.48 -0.01
C ALA A 50 8.23 -2.83 1.37
N GLY A 51 8.51 -1.53 1.48
CA GLY A 51 8.39 -0.80 2.73
C GLY A 51 6.99 -0.79 3.34
N ALA A 52 5.93 -0.90 2.54
CA ALA A 52 4.55 -0.91 3.06
C ALA A 52 4.27 -2.12 3.95
N LYS A 53 4.84 -3.31 3.64
CA LYS A 53 4.70 -4.47 4.51
C LYS A 53 5.46 -4.29 5.83
N ASP A 54 6.65 -3.68 5.77
CA ASP A 54 7.45 -3.42 6.97
C ASP A 54 6.77 -2.39 7.87
N ASP A 55 6.11 -1.38 7.28
CA ASP A 55 5.31 -0.41 8.03
C ASP A 55 4.08 -1.06 8.67
N ALA A 56 3.39 -1.95 7.94
CA ALA A 56 2.25 -2.71 8.46
C ALA A 56 2.64 -3.61 9.65
N MET A 57 3.74 -4.35 9.51
CA MET A 57 4.25 -5.20 10.59
C MET A 57 4.69 -4.37 11.80
N ALA A 58 5.39 -3.26 11.58
CA ALA A 58 5.81 -2.40 12.68
C ALA A 58 4.62 -1.78 13.42
N ALA A 59 3.57 -1.38 12.70
CA ALA A 59 2.34 -0.88 13.32
C ALA A 59 1.64 -1.92 14.20
N ALA A 60 1.87 -3.21 13.92
CA ALA A 60 1.37 -4.32 14.71
C ALA A 60 2.37 -4.83 15.77
N GLY A 61 3.49 -4.12 16.00
CA GLY A 61 4.51 -4.52 16.97
C GLY A 61 5.46 -5.62 16.48
N GLY A 62 5.45 -5.97 15.20
CA GLY A 62 6.34 -6.95 14.59
C GLY A 62 5.64 -7.94 13.65
N ASP A 63 6.30 -9.09 13.41
CA ASP A 63 5.74 -10.17 12.59
C ASP A 63 4.73 -11.00 13.38
N VAL A 64 3.52 -10.48 13.54
CA VAL A 64 2.42 -11.10 14.30
C VAL A 64 1.45 -11.89 13.42
N PRO A 65 0.73 -12.90 13.96
CA PRO A 65 -0.08 -13.81 13.16
C PRO A 65 -1.25 -13.17 12.40
N HIS A 66 -1.78 -12.03 12.83
CA HIS A 66 -2.90 -11.33 12.20
C HIS A 66 -2.47 -10.32 11.12
N VAL A 67 -1.17 -10.24 10.83
CA VAL A 67 -0.62 -9.51 9.69
C VAL A 67 -0.18 -10.51 8.62
N TYR A 68 -0.71 -10.36 7.41
CA TYR A 68 -0.23 -11.08 6.23
C TYR A 68 0.58 -10.15 5.34
N ALA A 69 1.88 -10.37 5.30
CA ALA A 69 2.82 -9.59 4.50
C ALA A 69 3.02 -10.22 3.12
N LEU A 70 2.75 -9.49 2.06
CA LEU A 70 3.00 -9.95 0.69
C LEU A 70 4.51 -9.98 0.39
N GLY A 71 4.97 -11.07 -0.19
CA GLY A 71 6.39 -11.26 -0.49
C GLY A 71 6.84 -10.67 -1.83
N GLY A 72 5.98 -10.66 -2.85
CA GLY A 72 6.35 -10.24 -4.20
C GLY A 72 5.18 -10.15 -5.17
N ALA A 73 3.96 -10.25 -4.69
CA ALA A 73 2.75 -10.13 -5.51
C ALA A 73 2.31 -8.68 -5.62
N MET A 74 3.09 -7.85 -6.32
CA MET A 74 2.82 -6.43 -6.52
C MET A 74 1.44 -6.22 -7.14
N GLY A 75 0.59 -5.39 -6.51
CA GLY A 75 -0.79 -5.12 -6.93
C GLY A 75 -1.85 -5.99 -6.27
N ALA A 76 -1.48 -7.03 -5.52
CA ALA A 76 -2.45 -7.98 -4.96
C ALA A 76 -3.09 -7.53 -3.63
N ALA A 77 -2.48 -6.60 -2.90
CA ALA A 77 -2.90 -6.26 -1.53
C ALA A 77 -4.36 -5.84 -1.43
N SER A 78 -4.81 -4.95 -2.30
CA SER A 78 -6.20 -4.43 -2.28
C SER A 78 -7.24 -5.52 -2.59
N ALA A 79 -6.96 -6.39 -3.56
CA ALA A 79 -7.83 -7.50 -3.91
C ALA A 79 -7.90 -8.54 -2.78
N MET A 80 -6.76 -8.86 -2.15
CA MET A 80 -6.71 -9.75 -0.98
C MET A 80 -7.48 -9.18 0.20
N GLY A 81 -7.29 -7.87 0.48
CA GLY A 81 -8.05 -7.17 1.53
C GLY A 81 -9.54 -7.22 1.31
N LEU A 82 -10.00 -7.00 0.06
CA LEU A 82 -11.40 -7.13 -0.30
C LEU A 82 -11.92 -8.55 -0.03
N GLY A 83 -11.23 -9.57 -0.54
CA GLY A 83 -11.63 -10.97 -0.34
C GLY A 83 -11.70 -11.34 1.14
N LEU A 84 -10.73 -10.87 1.94
CA LEU A 84 -10.70 -11.08 3.38
C LEU A 84 -11.87 -10.37 4.09
N ALA A 85 -12.16 -9.12 3.72
CA ALA A 85 -13.26 -8.36 4.30
C ALA A 85 -14.63 -9.02 4.04
N LEU A 86 -14.84 -9.52 2.84
CA LEU A 86 -16.06 -10.27 2.48
C LEU A 86 -16.15 -11.60 3.24
N ALA A 87 -15.04 -12.32 3.41
CA ALA A 87 -15.00 -13.58 4.14
C ALA A 87 -15.10 -13.41 5.67
N GLN A 88 -14.79 -12.22 6.18
CA GLN A 88 -14.75 -11.89 7.61
C GLN A 88 -15.58 -10.63 7.93
N PRO A 89 -16.91 -10.61 7.65
CA PRO A 89 -17.72 -9.38 7.70
C PRO A 89 -17.81 -8.74 9.09
N LYS A 90 -17.50 -9.48 10.13
CA LYS A 90 -17.51 -9.00 11.52
C LYS A 90 -16.17 -8.45 12.01
N ARG A 91 -15.13 -8.49 11.16
CA ARG A 91 -13.76 -8.09 11.49
C ARG A 91 -13.31 -6.97 10.58
N ARG A 92 -12.67 -5.98 11.17
CA ARG A 92 -12.06 -4.93 10.38
C ARG A 92 -10.80 -5.45 9.69
N VAL A 93 -10.68 -5.11 8.42
CA VAL A 93 -9.54 -5.45 7.58
C VAL A 93 -8.85 -4.16 7.13
N PHE A 94 -7.58 -4.04 7.44
CA PHE A 94 -6.74 -2.97 6.93
C PHE A 94 -5.84 -3.49 5.82
N VAL A 95 -5.70 -2.70 4.78
CA VAL A 95 -4.70 -2.89 3.73
C VAL A 95 -3.71 -1.74 3.84
N VAL A 96 -2.43 -2.05 3.98
CA VAL A 96 -1.33 -1.07 3.94
C VAL A 96 -0.50 -1.37 2.71
N THR A 97 -0.52 -0.48 1.72
CA THR A 97 0.14 -0.70 0.43
C THR A 97 0.76 0.59 -0.09
N GLY A 98 1.72 0.49 -1.01
CA GLY A 98 2.32 1.65 -1.67
C GLY A 98 1.48 2.15 -2.85
N GLU A 99 1.67 3.42 -3.23
CA GLU A 99 0.99 4.03 -4.37
C GLU A 99 1.33 3.32 -5.68
N GLY A 100 2.58 2.93 -5.87
CA GLY A 100 3.03 2.22 -7.07
C GLY A 100 2.42 0.82 -7.18
N GLU A 101 2.28 0.12 -6.05
CA GLU A 101 1.62 -1.18 -5.99
C GLU A 101 0.13 -1.05 -6.31
N LEU A 102 -0.56 -0.08 -5.71
CA LEU A 102 -1.98 0.16 -5.98
C LEU A 102 -2.23 0.45 -7.46
N LEU A 103 -1.38 1.25 -8.09
CA LEU A 103 -1.52 1.62 -9.50
C LEU A 103 -1.44 0.43 -10.44
N MET A 104 -0.73 -0.64 -10.09
CA MET A 104 -0.69 -1.87 -10.90
C MET A 104 -2.04 -2.57 -11.00
N SER A 105 -2.91 -2.39 -10.02
CA SER A 105 -4.23 -3.02 -9.98
C SER A 105 -5.34 -2.03 -9.64
N SER A 106 -5.21 -0.80 -10.11
CA SER A 106 -6.16 0.28 -9.84
C SER A 106 -7.61 -0.07 -10.20
N GLY A 107 -7.84 -0.93 -11.20
CA GLY A 107 -9.14 -1.47 -11.54
C GLY A 107 -9.83 -2.23 -10.39
N THR A 108 -9.08 -2.75 -9.41
CA THR A 108 -9.64 -3.36 -8.20
C THR A 108 -10.48 -2.36 -7.39
N LEU A 109 -10.15 -1.07 -7.44
CA LEU A 109 -10.92 -0.03 -6.75
C LEU A 109 -12.37 0.03 -7.23
N ALA A 110 -12.62 -0.21 -8.52
CA ALA A 110 -13.98 -0.26 -9.06
C ALA A 110 -14.78 -1.43 -8.43
N THR A 111 -14.17 -2.60 -8.29
CA THR A 111 -14.81 -3.75 -7.61
C THR A 111 -15.05 -3.44 -6.12
N ILE A 112 -14.10 -2.81 -5.45
CA ILE A 112 -14.23 -2.39 -4.05
C ILE A 112 -15.37 -1.37 -3.91
N GLY A 113 -15.44 -0.37 -4.79
CA GLY A 113 -16.51 0.65 -4.77
C GLY A 113 -17.90 0.07 -4.96
N VAL A 114 -18.05 -0.92 -5.86
CA VAL A 114 -19.33 -1.62 -6.09
C VAL A 114 -19.74 -2.45 -4.88
N LEU A 115 -18.83 -3.21 -4.29
CA LEU A 115 -19.11 -4.09 -3.15
C LEU A 115 -19.17 -3.33 -1.82
N ASN A 116 -18.40 -2.27 -1.69
CA ASN A 116 -18.33 -1.31 -0.59
C ASN A 116 -18.43 -1.93 0.83
N PRO A 117 -17.62 -2.94 1.17
CA PRO A 117 -17.74 -3.58 2.48
C PRO A 117 -17.37 -2.59 3.61
N PRO A 118 -18.20 -2.49 4.68
CA PRO A 118 -18.02 -1.49 5.74
C PRO A 118 -16.84 -1.77 6.67
N ASN A 119 -16.24 -2.93 6.54
CA ASN A 119 -15.13 -3.40 7.35
C ASN A 119 -13.78 -3.36 6.63
N LEU A 120 -13.69 -2.79 5.42
CA LEU A 120 -12.46 -2.65 4.66
C LEU A 120 -11.91 -1.22 4.75
N SER A 121 -10.64 -1.08 5.05
CA SER A 121 -9.94 0.20 5.08
C SER A 121 -8.60 0.09 4.35
N LEU A 122 -8.33 1.01 3.42
CA LEU A 122 -7.10 1.04 2.65
C LEU A 122 -6.24 2.24 3.06
N ILE A 123 -4.98 1.98 3.39
CA ILE A 123 -3.95 2.97 3.70
C ILE A 123 -2.90 2.90 2.59
N ILE A 124 -2.81 3.96 1.81
CA ILE A 124 -1.89 4.06 0.68
C ILE A 124 -0.72 4.95 1.10
N VAL A 125 0.44 4.33 1.27
CA VAL A 125 1.69 5.01 1.63
C VAL A 125 2.31 5.56 0.35
N ASP A 126 2.18 6.87 0.15
CA ASP A 126 2.59 7.55 -1.08
C ASP A 126 3.89 8.34 -0.84
N ASN A 127 5.00 7.76 -1.24
CA ASN A 127 6.32 8.39 -1.22
C ASN A 127 6.72 8.98 -2.59
N GLU A 128 5.83 8.92 -3.58
CA GLU A 128 6.04 9.40 -4.95
C GLU A 128 7.15 8.68 -5.73
N HIS A 129 7.61 7.51 -5.23
CA HIS A 129 8.77 6.81 -5.82
C HIS A 129 8.59 5.29 -5.81
N TYR A 130 9.16 4.65 -6.83
CA TYR A 130 9.38 3.20 -6.90
C TYR A 130 10.69 2.84 -6.19
N GLY A 131 10.65 2.66 -4.88
CA GLY A 131 11.85 2.49 -4.03
C GLY A 131 12.71 1.28 -4.42
N GLU A 132 12.09 0.11 -4.65
CA GLU A 132 12.84 -1.13 -4.90
C GLU A 132 13.56 -1.19 -6.25
N THR A 133 13.18 -0.35 -7.22
CA THR A 133 13.76 -0.38 -8.56
C THR A 133 14.72 0.78 -8.83
N GLY A 134 15.04 1.58 -7.83
CA GLY A 134 16.02 2.66 -7.92
C GLY A 134 15.44 4.07 -7.78
N TYR A 135 14.34 4.21 -7.03
CA TYR A 135 13.72 5.50 -6.70
C TYR A 135 13.28 6.34 -7.90
N GLN A 136 12.81 5.69 -8.97
CA GLN A 136 12.17 6.38 -10.07
C GLN A 136 10.89 7.06 -9.58
N LEU A 137 10.58 8.24 -10.10
CA LEU A 137 9.34 8.94 -9.79
C LEU A 137 8.13 8.11 -10.21
N SER A 138 7.20 7.94 -9.28
CA SER A 138 5.91 7.31 -9.58
C SER A 138 4.93 8.29 -10.23
N HIS A 139 3.76 7.83 -10.59
CA HIS A 139 2.74 8.66 -11.25
C HIS A 139 2.21 9.77 -10.33
N THR A 140 2.16 9.53 -9.01
CA THR A 140 1.70 10.53 -8.03
C THR A 140 2.64 11.73 -7.94
N ALA A 141 3.95 11.54 -8.17
CA ALA A 141 4.92 12.63 -8.34
C ALA A 141 4.64 13.52 -9.57
N ARG A 142 3.81 13.06 -10.49
CA ARG A 142 3.46 13.73 -11.74
C ARG A 142 2.01 14.21 -11.79
N GLY A 143 1.34 14.27 -10.63
CA GLY A 143 0.01 14.85 -10.47
C GLY A 143 -1.15 13.86 -10.53
N VAL A 144 -0.90 12.54 -10.56
CA VAL A 144 -1.98 11.55 -10.40
C VAL A 144 -2.47 11.58 -8.96
N ASP A 145 -3.78 11.77 -8.79
CA ASP A 145 -4.46 11.82 -7.50
C ASP A 145 -5.24 10.52 -7.26
N LEU A 146 -4.72 9.70 -6.34
CA LEU A 146 -5.32 8.41 -6.02
C LEU A 146 -6.63 8.52 -5.26
N THR A 147 -6.86 9.62 -4.52
CA THR A 147 -8.16 9.84 -3.86
C THR A 147 -9.26 10.07 -4.89
N LYS A 148 -8.99 10.83 -5.93
CA LYS A 148 -9.94 11.03 -7.05
C LYS A 148 -10.20 9.75 -7.83
N ILE A 149 -9.17 8.89 -8.00
CA ILE A 149 -9.38 7.57 -8.63
C ILE A 149 -10.29 6.71 -7.75
N ALA A 150 -10.10 6.71 -6.44
CA ALA A 150 -10.96 5.99 -5.51
C ALA A 150 -12.39 6.54 -5.49
N GLU A 151 -12.56 7.86 -5.47
CA GLU A 151 -13.86 8.53 -5.57
C GLU A 151 -14.58 8.19 -6.87
N GLY A 152 -13.90 8.30 -8.00
CA GLY A 152 -14.41 7.91 -9.31
C GLY A 152 -14.77 6.42 -9.41
N SER A 153 -14.17 5.58 -8.57
CA SER A 153 -14.47 4.16 -8.43
C SER A 153 -15.66 3.89 -7.48
N GLY A 154 -16.26 4.93 -6.87
CA GLY A 154 -17.43 4.80 -5.99
C GLY A 154 -17.12 4.71 -4.50
N ILE A 155 -15.86 4.79 -4.08
CA ILE A 155 -15.47 4.83 -2.67
C ILE A 155 -15.69 6.25 -2.13
N LYS A 156 -16.64 6.43 -1.20
CA LYS A 156 -17.05 7.76 -0.73
C LYS A 156 -16.19 8.31 0.40
N ALA A 157 -15.67 7.44 1.26
CA ALA A 157 -14.85 7.84 2.41
C ALA A 157 -13.39 7.87 1.99
N THR A 158 -12.97 8.94 1.31
CA THR A 158 -11.59 9.14 0.84
C THR A 158 -10.94 10.33 1.53
N ARG A 159 -9.64 10.27 1.75
CA ARG A 159 -8.86 11.37 2.30
C ARG A 159 -7.41 11.34 1.84
N MET A 160 -6.89 12.51 1.45
CA MET A 160 -5.45 12.78 1.32
C MET A 160 -4.94 13.36 2.64
N VAL A 161 -3.85 12.81 3.16
CA VAL A 161 -3.16 13.28 4.38
C VAL A 161 -1.78 13.80 3.99
N ASN A 162 -1.56 15.09 4.20
CA ASN A 162 -0.30 15.76 3.87
C ASN A 162 0.47 16.23 5.11
N LYS A 163 -0.18 16.25 6.29
CA LYS A 163 0.37 16.78 7.54
C LYS A 163 0.03 15.84 8.70
N GLU A 164 0.91 15.82 9.69
CA GLU A 164 0.72 15.00 10.90
C GLU A 164 -0.56 15.34 11.67
N SER A 165 -0.97 16.62 11.67
CA SER A 165 -2.20 17.06 12.33
C SER A 165 -3.48 16.47 11.73
N GLU A 166 -3.42 15.88 10.54
CA GLU A 166 -4.57 15.27 9.84
C GLU A 166 -4.69 13.76 10.13
N LEU A 167 -3.65 13.15 10.74
CA LEU A 167 -3.58 11.70 10.93
C LEU A 167 -4.68 11.17 11.86
N ASP A 168 -4.99 11.85 12.95
CA ASP A 168 -5.97 11.36 13.92
C ASP A 168 -7.39 11.37 13.36
N ASP A 169 -7.73 12.37 12.53
CA ASP A 169 -9.00 12.42 11.82
C ASP A 169 -9.10 11.31 10.78
N ALA A 170 -8.01 11.07 10.05
CA ALA A 170 -7.93 9.99 9.08
C ALA A 170 -8.04 8.61 9.76
N ALA A 171 -7.36 8.41 10.89
CA ALA A 171 -7.46 7.18 11.69
C ALA A 171 -8.88 6.93 12.18
N ARG A 172 -9.59 7.97 12.63
CA ARG A 172 -11.02 7.86 13.00
C ARG A 172 -11.87 7.46 11.80
N MET A 173 -11.66 8.09 10.65
CA MET A 173 -12.39 7.74 9.42
C MET A 173 -12.16 6.28 9.03
N LEU A 174 -10.93 5.78 9.08
CA LEU A 174 -10.60 4.38 8.77
C LEU A 174 -11.33 3.38 9.67
N ARG A 175 -11.65 3.76 10.92
CA ARG A 175 -12.30 2.87 11.90
C ARG A 175 -13.80 3.04 11.99
N GLN A 176 -14.34 4.18 11.58
CA GLN A 176 -15.76 4.53 11.84
C GLN A 176 -16.58 4.68 10.55
N SER A 177 -15.97 4.58 9.39
CA SER A 177 -16.70 4.70 8.12
C SER A 177 -17.77 3.62 7.95
N ASN A 178 -18.92 4.02 7.46
CA ASN A 178 -20.02 3.12 7.10
C ASN A 178 -19.93 2.72 5.62
N GLY A 179 -18.82 2.10 5.26
CA GLY A 179 -18.42 1.68 3.93
C GLY A 179 -16.92 1.59 3.87
N THR A 180 -16.38 1.15 2.75
CA THR A 180 -14.93 1.13 2.54
C THR A 180 -14.34 2.52 2.68
N SER A 181 -13.25 2.64 3.44
CA SER A 181 -12.48 3.87 3.60
C SER A 181 -11.12 3.79 2.91
N PHE A 182 -10.67 4.92 2.39
CA PHE A 182 -9.46 5.02 1.58
C PHE A 182 -8.65 6.26 1.98
N VAL A 183 -7.46 6.06 2.49
CA VAL A 183 -6.55 7.13 2.90
C VAL A 183 -5.26 7.05 2.11
N VAL A 184 -4.88 8.15 1.47
CA VAL A 184 -3.55 8.34 0.92
C VAL A 184 -2.76 9.19 1.90
N VAL A 185 -1.61 8.71 2.36
CA VAL A 185 -0.72 9.47 3.24
C VAL A 185 0.57 9.79 2.51
N LYS A 186 0.86 11.09 2.36
CA LYS A 186 2.10 11.58 1.75
C LYS A 186 3.25 11.49 2.75
N VAL A 187 4.30 10.77 2.36
CA VAL A 187 5.45 10.51 3.24
C VAL A 187 6.76 10.84 2.54
N ALA A 188 7.82 10.97 3.33
CA ALA A 188 9.17 11.12 2.77
C ALA A 188 9.60 9.88 1.98
N PRO A 189 10.37 10.04 0.88
CA PRO A 189 10.88 8.93 0.08
C PRO A 189 12.08 8.28 0.77
N THR A 190 11.83 7.64 1.90
CA THR A 190 12.82 6.93 2.71
C THR A 190 12.52 5.44 2.74
N ASP A 191 13.56 4.63 2.88
CA ASP A 191 13.39 3.20 3.16
C ASP A 191 13.15 3.03 4.66
N PRO A 192 12.07 2.34 5.05
CA PRO A 192 11.87 2.01 6.46
C PRO A 192 12.83 0.90 6.88
N GLU A 193 13.17 0.87 8.16
CA GLU A 193 13.86 -0.27 8.74
C GLU A 193 13.05 -1.54 8.50
N ARG A 194 13.72 -2.60 8.06
CA ARG A 194 13.06 -3.88 7.77
C ARG A 194 12.66 -4.59 9.05
N VAL A 195 11.43 -5.10 9.07
CA VAL A 195 10.96 -5.96 10.14
C VAL A 195 11.33 -7.41 9.82
N PRO A 196 12.10 -8.10 10.67
CA PRO A 196 12.41 -9.50 10.48
C PRO A 196 11.14 -10.35 10.39
N HIS A 197 11.00 -11.14 9.33
CA HIS A 197 9.86 -12.01 9.12
C HIS A 197 10.24 -13.23 8.28
N SER A 198 9.44 -14.30 8.37
CA SER A 198 9.60 -15.46 7.50
C SER A 198 9.31 -15.12 6.04
N ARG A 199 10.15 -15.62 5.13
CA ARG A 199 9.91 -15.53 3.67
C ARG A 199 9.19 -16.76 3.12
N ASP A 200 8.91 -17.75 3.95
CA ASP A 200 8.12 -18.93 3.57
C ASP A 200 6.63 -18.55 3.48
N GLY A 201 6.14 -18.38 2.25
CA GLY A 201 4.76 -17.99 1.98
C GLY A 201 3.75 -19.03 2.45
N ASN A 202 4.10 -20.34 2.43
CA ASN A 202 3.22 -21.38 2.93
C ASN A 202 3.07 -21.31 4.46
N TRP A 203 4.17 -21.14 5.16
CA TRP A 203 4.16 -20.93 6.61
C TRP A 203 3.37 -19.69 7.00
N GLN A 204 3.60 -18.55 6.32
CA GLN A 204 2.86 -17.31 6.58
C GLN A 204 1.36 -17.49 6.36
N ARG A 205 0.98 -18.12 5.25
CA ARG A 205 -0.44 -18.40 4.95
C ARG A 205 -1.08 -19.26 6.03
N GLN A 206 -0.44 -20.36 6.42
CA GLN A 206 -0.98 -21.26 7.44
C GLN A 206 -1.12 -20.56 8.79
N ARG A 207 -0.11 -19.78 9.19
CA ARG A 207 -0.12 -18.99 10.43
C ARG A 207 -1.27 -17.99 10.43
N PHE A 208 -1.43 -17.23 9.34
CA PHE A 208 -2.49 -16.25 9.22
C PHE A 208 -3.89 -16.90 9.24
N VAL A 209 -4.11 -17.97 8.49
CA VAL A 209 -5.39 -18.70 8.48
C VAL A 209 -5.74 -19.23 9.88
N ARG A 210 -4.77 -19.78 10.62
CA ARG A 210 -4.97 -20.20 12.01
C ARG A 210 -5.33 -19.03 12.92
N ALA A 211 -4.66 -17.88 12.78
CA ALA A 211 -4.99 -16.68 13.52
C ALA A 211 -6.41 -16.19 13.23
N VAL A 212 -6.80 -16.15 11.96
CA VAL A 212 -8.16 -15.79 11.55
C VAL A 212 -9.19 -16.75 12.15
N ALA A 213 -8.93 -18.05 12.17
CA ALA A 213 -9.83 -19.06 12.74
C ALA A 213 -9.90 -18.98 14.27
N ALA A 214 -8.78 -18.74 14.93
CA ALA A 214 -8.69 -18.67 16.40
C ALA A 214 -9.15 -17.33 17.00
N TRP A 215 -9.37 -16.32 16.17
CA TRP A 215 -9.72 -14.97 16.59
C TRP A 215 -11.07 -14.98 17.32
N LYS A 216 -11.01 -14.97 18.63
CA LYS A 216 -12.19 -14.80 19.48
C LYS A 216 -12.56 -13.31 19.53
N LYS A 217 -13.83 -13.02 19.42
CA LYS A 217 -14.38 -11.68 19.62
C LYS A 217 -14.19 -11.24 21.06
#